data_0f46577c0a6da7d9715ec525ca97d3a2
#
_entry.id   0f46577c0a6da7d9715ec525ca97d3a2
#
_cell.length_a   1.000
_cell.length_b   1.000
_cell.length_c   1.000
_cell.angle_alpha   90.00
_cell.angle_beta   90.00
_cell.angle_gamma   90.00
#
_symmetry.space_group_name_H-M   'P 1'
#
loop_
_entity.id
_entity.type
_entity.pdbx_description
1 polymer ?
#
loop_
_entity_poly.entity_id
_entity_poly.type
_entity_poly.pdbx_seq_one_letter_code
_entity_poly.pdbx_strand_id
1 'polypeptide(L)'
;RYQEGKLAALYTGIIYFEKGEYETAAEYLSKFDADDLTIEPAASQLLGDAYVELEDYAKAAKAYKAAAASENELIAPMSLKKLGILYLAQEQKEEAKKAFETIKNDYPTSSEAQDIDKYIAVAE
;
A
#
# COMPACT_ATOMS: atom_id res chain seq x y z
N ARG A 1 6.54 -7.53 -24.62
CA ARG A 1 5.21 -7.86 -24.98
C ARG A 1 4.33 -8.12 -23.78
N TYR A 2 4.58 -9.23 -23.10
CA TYR A 2 3.88 -9.51 -21.87
C TYR A 2 4.13 -8.39 -20.85
N GLN A 3 5.39 -8.03 -20.68
CA GLN A 3 5.72 -6.96 -19.76
C GLN A 3 5.28 -5.60 -20.27
N GLU A 4 5.23 -5.43 -21.58
CA GLU A 4 4.71 -4.20 -22.15
C GLU A 4 3.23 -4.01 -21.80
N GLY A 5 2.47 -5.11 -21.84
CA GLY A 5 1.07 -5.05 -21.46
C GLY A 5 0.88 -4.69 -20.01
N LYS A 6 1.74 -5.23 -19.15
CA LYS A 6 1.67 -4.91 -17.72
C LYS A 6 2.04 -3.48 -17.44
N LEU A 7 3.08 -2.98 -18.10
CA LEU A 7 3.45 -1.57 -17.95
C LEU A 7 2.35 -0.66 -18.45
N ALA A 8 1.72 -1.03 -19.58
CA ALA A 8 0.64 -0.22 -20.11
C ALA A 8 -0.53 -0.16 -19.12
N ALA A 9 -0.85 -1.29 -18.48
CA ALA A 9 -1.92 -1.31 -17.49
C ALA A 9 -1.56 -0.46 -16.28
N LEU A 10 -0.30 -0.51 -15.85
CA LEU A 10 0.15 0.30 -14.73
C LEU A 10 0.02 1.79 -15.05
N TYR A 11 0.54 2.20 -16.20
CA TYR A 11 0.47 3.62 -16.58
C TYR A 11 -0.96 4.07 -16.75
N THR A 12 -1.80 3.23 -17.34
CA THR A 12 -3.21 3.57 -17.51
C THR A 12 -3.88 3.73 -16.16
N GLY A 13 -3.59 2.83 -15.24
CA GLY A 13 -4.13 2.93 -13.88
C GLY A 13 -3.69 4.21 -13.19
N ILE A 14 -2.42 4.57 -13.34
CA ILE A 14 -1.90 5.81 -12.75
C ILE A 14 -2.63 7.03 -13.32
N ILE A 15 -2.83 7.04 -14.63
CA ILE A 15 -3.48 8.17 -15.27
C ILE A 15 -4.91 8.33 -14.75
N TYR A 16 -5.64 7.23 -14.68
CA TYR A 16 -7.01 7.31 -14.16
C TYR A 16 -7.04 7.70 -12.69
N PHE A 17 -6.06 7.22 -11.93
CA PHE A 17 -5.96 7.62 -10.52
C PHE A 17 -5.77 9.13 -10.41
N GLU A 18 -4.89 9.69 -11.23
CA GLU A 18 -4.63 11.12 -11.20
C GLU A 18 -5.83 11.94 -11.63
N LYS A 19 -6.68 11.35 -12.45
CA LYS A 19 -7.92 12.01 -12.85
C LYS A 19 -9.03 11.89 -11.83
N GLY A 20 -8.79 11.15 -10.76
CA GLY A 20 -9.81 10.91 -9.74
C GLY A 20 -10.81 9.85 -10.13
N GLU A 21 -10.54 9.08 -11.16
CA GLU A 21 -11.41 7.99 -11.58
C GLU A 21 -10.93 6.70 -10.95
N TYR A 22 -11.22 6.56 -9.67
CA TYR A 22 -10.60 5.53 -8.85
C TYR A 22 -11.10 4.13 -9.16
N GLU A 23 -12.37 4.00 -9.57
CA GLU A 23 -12.90 2.68 -9.92
C GLU A 23 -12.19 2.13 -11.15
N THR A 24 -12.04 2.96 -12.17
CA THR A 24 -11.33 2.55 -13.37
C THR A 24 -9.87 2.31 -13.09
N ALA A 25 -9.26 3.17 -12.27
CA ALA A 25 -7.88 2.98 -11.87
C ALA A 25 -7.68 1.63 -11.21
N ALA A 26 -8.59 1.27 -10.29
CA ALA A 26 -8.49 -0.01 -9.59
C ALA A 26 -8.61 -1.18 -10.56
N GLU A 27 -9.47 -1.07 -11.57
CA GLU A 27 -9.57 -2.12 -12.57
C GLU A 27 -8.25 -2.39 -13.27
N TYR A 28 -7.58 -1.33 -13.69
CA TYR A 28 -6.30 -1.49 -14.39
C TYR A 28 -5.20 -1.96 -13.46
N LEU A 29 -5.15 -1.40 -12.25
CA LEU A 29 -4.10 -1.76 -11.33
C LEU A 29 -4.25 -3.18 -10.80
N SER A 30 -5.48 -3.68 -10.66
CA SER A 30 -5.70 -5.03 -10.18
C SER A 30 -5.34 -6.09 -11.21
N LYS A 31 -5.19 -5.70 -12.47
CA LYS A 31 -4.73 -6.63 -13.50
C LYS A 31 -3.23 -6.86 -13.42
N PHE A 32 -2.55 -6.09 -12.61
CA PHE A 32 -1.10 -6.16 -12.53
C PHE A 32 -0.70 -7.35 -11.68
N ASP A 33 -0.07 -8.32 -12.32
CA ASP A 33 0.24 -9.60 -11.70
C ASP A 33 1.65 -9.97 -12.13
N ALA A 34 2.62 -9.28 -11.57
CA ALA A 34 4.00 -9.46 -11.98
C ALA A 34 4.84 -10.03 -10.87
N ASP A 35 5.88 -10.75 -11.26
CA ASP A 35 6.89 -11.21 -10.31
C ASP A 35 7.95 -10.16 -10.06
N ASP A 36 7.74 -8.96 -10.57
CA ASP A 36 8.70 -7.87 -10.43
C ASP A 36 8.57 -7.24 -9.06
N LEU A 37 9.66 -7.26 -8.30
CA LEU A 37 9.65 -6.80 -6.92
C LEU A 37 9.46 -5.30 -6.81
N THR A 38 9.74 -4.55 -7.87
CA THR A 38 9.62 -3.10 -7.84
C THR A 38 8.27 -2.64 -8.35
N ILE A 39 7.85 -3.20 -9.49
CA ILE A 39 6.67 -2.70 -10.17
C ILE A 39 5.39 -3.20 -9.50
N GLU A 40 5.37 -4.48 -9.14
CA GLU A 40 4.17 -5.03 -8.53
C GLU A 40 3.85 -4.39 -7.18
N PRO A 41 4.82 -4.23 -6.28
CA PRO A 41 4.52 -3.58 -4.99
C PRO A 41 4.02 -2.15 -5.17
N ALA A 42 4.57 -1.40 -6.12
CA ALA A 42 4.10 -0.05 -6.37
C ALA A 42 2.66 -0.06 -6.87
N ALA A 43 2.33 -1.00 -7.74
CA ALA A 43 0.97 -1.12 -8.24
C ALA A 43 0.01 -1.51 -7.12
N SER A 44 0.43 -2.43 -6.25
CA SER A 44 -0.40 -2.84 -5.13
C SER A 44 -0.63 -1.69 -4.17
N GLN A 45 0.39 -0.89 -3.92
CA GLN A 45 0.24 0.26 -3.04
C GLN A 45 -0.74 1.27 -3.62
N LEU A 46 -0.60 1.58 -4.90
CA LEU A 46 -1.51 2.52 -5.54
C LEU A 46 -2.92 1.97 -5.61
N LEU A 47 -3.06 0.67 -5.80
CA LEU A 47 -4.36 0.02 -5.77
C LEU A 47 -5.01 0.21 -4.40
N GLY A 48 -4.23 0.05 -3.33
CA GLY A 48 -4.73 0.33 -1.99
C GLY A 48 -5.22 1.75 -1.86
N ASP A 49 -4.44 2.70 -2.40
CA ASP A 49 -4.85 4.11 -2.36
C ASP A 49 -6.17 4.32 -3.09
N ALA A 50 -6.35 3.67 -4.23
CA ALA A 50 -7.60 3.79 -4.99
C ALA A 50 -8.78 3.23 -4.19
N TYR A 51 -8.58 2.10 -3.53
CA TYR A 51 -9.66 1.52 -2.72
C TYR A 51 -9.99 2.39 -1.51
N VAL A 52 -9.01 3.07 -0.93
CA VAL A 52 -9.29 4.02 0.16
C VAL A 52 -10.20 5.13 -0.35
N GLU A 53 -9.92 5.66 -1.53
CA GLU A 53 -10.76 6.70 -2.10
C GLU A 53 -12.17 6.20 -2.39
N LEU A 54 -12.30 4.91 -2.71
CA LEU A 54 -13.60 4.29 -2.95
C LEU A 54 -14.26 3.84 -1.65
N GLU A 55 -13.59 4.04 -0.52
CA GLU A 55 -14.07 3.63 0.80
C GLU A 55 -14.28 2.12 0.92
N ASP A 56 -13.55 1.36 0.11
CA ASP A 56 -13.52 -0.09 0.23
C ASP A 56 -12.32 -0.47 1.05
N TYR A 57 -12.47 -0.36 2.36
CA TYR A 57 -11.31 -0.46 3.26
C TYR A 57 -10.79 -1.88 3.37
N ALA A 58 -11.64 -2.89 3.22
CA ALA A 58 -11.20 -4.26 3.24
C ALA A 58 -10.27 -4.56 2.07
N LYS A 59 -10.64 -4.11 0.87
CA LYS A 59 -9.79 -4.30 -0.29
C LYS A 59 -8.52 -3.45 -0.21
N ALA A 60 -8.64 -2.25 0.36
CA ALA A 60 -7.47 -1.40 0.56
C ALA A 60 -6.45 -2.08 1.46
N ALA A 61 -6.91 -2.65 2.57
CA ALA A 61 -6.02 -3.34 3.50
C ALA A 61 -5.32 -4.50 2.81
N LYS A 62 -6.06 -5.26 2.02
CA LYS A 62 -5.48 -6.40 1.30
C LYS A 62 -4.39 -5.95 0.34
N ALA A 63 -4.63 -4.86 -0.38
CA ALA A 63 -3.66 -4.35 -1.35
C ALA A 63 -2.41 -3.82 -0.64
N TYR A 64 -2.59 -3.09 0.46
CA TYR A 64 -1.45 -2.61 1.23
C TYR A 64 -0.65 -3.76 1.84
N LYS A 65 -1.33 -4.82 2.31
CA LYS A 65 -0.64 -5.99 2.83
C LYS A 65 0.23 -6.63 1.75
N ALA A 66 -0.30 -6.73 0.54
CA ALA A 66 0.46 -7.31 -0.56
C ALA A 66 1.71 -6.48 -0.84
N ALA A 67 1.57 -5.15 -0.86
CA ALA A 67 2.72 -4.29 -1.08
C ALA A 67 3.72 -4.38 0.08
N ALA A 68 3.21 -4.48 1.31
CA ALA A 68 4.06 -4.58 2.49
C ALA A 68 4.81 -5.90 2.58
N ALA A 69 4.26 -6.95 1.99
CA ALA A 69 4.90 -8.26 2.01
C ALA A 69 6.08 -8.35 1.06
N SER A 70 6.26 -7.36 0.20
CA SER A 70 7.38 -7.34 -0.73
C SER A 70 8.68 -7.10 0.01
N GLU A 71 9.80 -7.38 -0.67
CA GLU A 71 11.11 -7.11 -0.09
C GLU A 71 11.65 -5.76 -0.53
N ASN A 72 10.82 -4.94 -1.13
CA ASN A 72 11.20 -3.60 -1.54
C ASN A 72 11.29 -2.70 -0.31
N GLU A 73 12.51 -2.29 0.02
CA GLU A 73 12.76 -1.57 1.27
C GLU A 73 12.21 -0.16 1.29
N LEU A 74 11.80 0.35 0.14
CA LEU A 74 11.17 1.66 0.08
C LEU A 74 9.65 1.53 0.19
N ILE A 75 9.08 0.64 -0.58
CA ILE A 75 7.62 0.52 -0.67
C ILE A 75 7.02 -0.21 0.53
N ALA A 76 7.73 -1.21 1.05
CA ALA A 76 7.18 -1.98 2.17
C ALA A 76 6.92 -1.12 3.39
N PRO A 77 7.87 -0.31 3.89
CA PRO A 77 7.54 0.52 5.05
C PRO A 77 6.50 1.58 4.75
N MET A 78 6.47 2.13 3.52
CA MET A 78 5.43 3.08 3.16
C MET A 78 4.05 2.42 3.24
N SER A 79 3.96 1.21 2.72
CA SER A 79 2.69 0.48 2.70
C SER A 79 2.28 0.07 4.11
N LEU A 80 3.25 -0.31 4.94
CA LEU A 80 2.96 -0.64 6.33
C LEU A 80 2.40 0.56 7.08
N LYS A 81 2.93 1.75 6.83
CA LYS A 81 2.42 2.93 7.51
C LYS A 81 1.00 3.24 7.05
N LYS A 82 0.75 3.16 5.74
CA LYS A 82 -0.61 3.36 5.23
C LYS A 82 -1.57 2.34 5.81
N LEU A 83 -1.13 1.10 5.90
CA LEU A 83 -1.94 0.02 6.46
C LEU A 83 -2.27 0.29 7.93
N GLY A 84 -1.26 0.68 8.69
CA GLY A 84 -1.48 0.99 10.10
C GLY A 84 -2.46 2.13 10.30
N ILE A 85 -2.32 3.19 9.51
CA ILE A 85 -3.23 4.32 9.60
C ILE A 85 -4.65 3.90 9.21
N LEU A 86 -4.78 3.05 8.20
CA LEU A 86 -6.07 2.53 7.79
C LEU A 86 -6.72 1.73 8.93
N TYR A 87 -5.93 0.87 9.59
CA TYR A 87 -6.43 0.11 10.72
C TYR A 87 -6.88 1.01 11.87
N LEU A 88 -6.11 2.09 12.13
CA LEU A 88 -6.52 3.05 13.16
C LEU A 88 -7.85 3.68 12.83
N ALA A 89 -8.05 4.05 11.56
CA ALA A 89 -9.30 4.66 11.13
C ALA A 89 -10.48 3.72 11.33
N GLN A 90 -10.22 2.42 11.30
CA GLN A 90 -11.25 1.40 11.51
C GLN A 90 -11.29 0.93 12.96
N GLU A 91 -10.57 1.58 13.84
CA GLU A 91 -10.50 1.25 15.28
C GLU A 91 -9.96 -0.15 15.52
N GLN A 92 -9.11 -0.62 14.63
CA GLN A 92 -8.43 -1.91 14.79
C GLN A 92 -7.02 -1.65 15.31
N LYS A 93 -6.96 -1.30 16.60
CA LYS A 93 -5.72 -0.81 17.19
C LYS A 93 -4.63 -1.87 17.27
N GLU A 94 -4.99 -3.13 17.55
CA GLU A 94 -3.99 -4.19 17.61
C GLU A 94 -3.31 -4.40 16.26
N GLU A 95 -4.11 -4.44 15.21
CA GLU A 95 -3.55 -4.61 13.88
C GLU A 95 -2.69 -3.41 13.50
N ALA A 96 -3.14 -2.22 13.87
CA ALA A 96 -2.37 -1.01 13.59
C ALA A 96 -1.01 -1.06 14.29
N LYS A 97 -1.01 -1.45 15.55
CA LYS A 97 0.22 -1.52 16.33
C LYS A 97 1.21 -2.49 15.71
N LYS A 98 0.72 -3.65 15.27
CA LYS A 98 1.58 -4.63 14.61
C LYS A 98 2.24 -4.06 13.37
N ALA A 99 1.48 -3.34 12.56
CA ALA A 99 2.03 -2.74 11.34
C ALA A 99 3.12 -1.73 11.68
N PHE A 100 2.86 -0.87 12.67
CA PHE A 100 3.83 0.14 13.05
C PHE A 100 5.08 -0.49 13.68
N GLU A 101 4.90 -1.53 14.49
CA GLU A 101 6.04 -2.20 15.11
C GLU A 101 6.90 -2.90 14.06
N THR A 102 6.29 -3.42 13.00
CA THR A 102 7.05 -4.02 11.92
C THR A 102 7.96 -2.97 11.27
N ILE A 103 7.47 -1.74 11.09
CA ILE A 103 8.31 -0.67 10.57
C ILE A 103 9.50 -0.44 11.51
N LYS A 104 9.24 -0.36 12.79
CA LYS A 104 10.29 -0.08 13.77
C LYS A 104 11.34 -1.18 13.80
N ASN A 105 10.89 -2.43 13.76
CA ASN A 105 11.79 -3.58 13.94
C ASN A 105 12.48 -4.00 12.66
N ASP A 106 11.77 -3.97 11.53
CA ASP A 106 12.31 -4.50 10.28
C ASP A 106 12.84 -3.43 9.34
N TYR A 107 12.39 -2.19 9.51
CA TYR A 107 12.80 -1.08 8.63
C TYR A 107 13.22 0.13 9.46
N PRO A 108 14.18 -0.07 10.38
CA PRO A 108 14.52 1.02 11.33
C PRO A 108 15.19 2.22 10.69
N THR A 109 15.76 2.06 9.50
CA THR A 109 16.41 3.18 8.83
C THR A 109 15.51 3.88 7.82
N SER A 110 14.27 3.45 7.69
CA SER A 110 13.33 4.07 6.76
C SER A 110 12.88 5.43 7.29
N SER A 111 12.43 6.28 6.38
CA SER A 111 11.87 7.56 6.80
C SER A 111 10.61 7.36 7.63
N GLU A 112 9.87 6.29 7.36
CA GLU A 112 8.66 5.98 8.11
C GLU A 112 8.96 5.64 9.57
N ALA A 113 10.14 5.14 9.86
CA ALA A 113 10.50 4.78 11.23
C ALA A 113 10.80 5.99 12.11
N GLN A 114 11.04 7.15 11.51
CA GLN A 114 11.52 8.31 12.27
C GLN A 114 10.53 8.78 13.33
N ASP A 115 9.23 8.71 13.03
CA ASP A 115 8.22 9.15 13.99
C ASP A 115 7.28 8.01 14.36
N ILE A 116 7.72 6.77 14.19
CA ILE A 116 6.83 5.64 14.32
C ILE A 116 6.36 5.41 15.77
N ASP A 117 7.17 5.85 16.74
CA ASP A 117 6.78 5.68 18.14
C ASP A 117 5.52 6.47 18.47
N LYS A 118 5.31 7.61 17.81
CA LYS A 118 4.07 8.36 18.00
C LYS A 118 2.86 7.55 17.54
N TYR A 119 3.01 6.88 16.42
CA TYR A 119 1.92 6.07 15.88
C TYR A 119 1.66 4.85 16.75
N ILE A 120 2.73 4.23 17.25
CA ILE A 120 2.56 3.10 18.15
C ILE A 120 1.80 3.52 19.41
N ALA A 121 2.13 4.69 19.95
CA ALA A 121 1.45 5.20 21.12
C ALA A 121 -0.05 5.41 20.87
N VAL A 122 -0.40 5.95 19.69
CA VAL A 122 -1.80 6.15 19.36
C VAL A 122 -2.53 4.82 19.26
N ALA A 123 -1.82 3.76 18.84
CA ALA A 123 -2.42 2.44 18.66
C ALA A 123 -2.54 1.66 19.97
N GLU A 124 -2.04 2.20 21.06
CA GLU A 124 -2.18 1.56 22.38
C GLU A 124 -3.44 2.07 23.10
#